data_137fe71ce8ae24e4518af4cfdd54374c
#
_entry.id   137fe71ce8ae24e4518af4cfdd54374c
#
_cell.length_a   1.000
_cell.length_b   1.000
_cell.length_c   1.000
_cell.angle_alpha   90.00
_cell.angle_beta   90.00
_cell.angle_gamma   90.00
#
_symmetry.space_group_name_H-M   'P 1'
#
loop_
_entity.id
_entity.type
_entity.pdbx_description
1 polymer ?
#
loop_
_entity_poly.entity_id
_entity_poly.type
_entity_poly.pdbx_seq_one_letter_code
_entity_poly.pdbx_strand_id
1 'polypeptide(L)'
;DVGAHPTIVYTADLCGADVILNLGGVPAIAAMTNGLFKNPPADIIVGPGNQFVAEAKRILYGKVGIDLFAGPTEIGIIADAKADPEIVAVDLVGQAEHGYNSPCWLYTTSKEVAEKVMKRVPELIAELPEVPRTNADAAWRDYGEVILCDTDEELVKISDEYAPEHLEVQTENLKWFHERLTNYGSLFVGEETTVAYGDKCSGTNHILPTKGAGRYTGGLFVGKFIKTLSFQRMTKESTKLVGAAAARISRYE
;
A
#
# COMPACT_ATOMS: atom_id res chain seq x y z
N ASP A 1 -9.73 -29.11 9.78
CA ASP A 1 -9.47 -27.81 10.45
C ASP A 1 -7.97 -27.51 10.31
N VAL A 2 -7.62 -26.64 9.38
CA VAL A 2 -6.27 -26.15 9.25
C VAL A 2 -6.17 -24.93 10.17
N GLY A 3 -5.49 -25.07 11.31
CA GLY A 3 -5.19 -23.96 12.21
C GLY A 3 -4.26 -22.93 11.57
N ALA A 4 -4.00 -21.82 12.26
CA ALA A 4 -2.99 -20.86 11.84
C ALA A 4 -1.63 -21.55 11.68
N HIS A 5 -0.86 -21.13 10.67
CA HIS A 5 0.45 -21.73 10.45
C HIS A 5 1.36 -21.53 11.68
N PRO A 6 2.12 -22.54 12.11
CA PRO A 6 2.94 -22.46 13.34
C PRO A 6 3.87 -21.24 13.39
N THR A 7 4.44 -20.82 12.26
CA THR A 7 5.30 -19.62 12.21
C THR A 7 4.54 -18.34 12.52
N ILE A 8 3.27 -18.22 12.12
CA ILE A 8 2.42 -17.06 12.43
C ILE A 8 2.16 -17.01 13.94
N VAL A 9 1.80 -18.15 14.53
CA VAL A 9 1.54 -18.26 15.98
C VAL A 9 2.81 -17.94 16.78
N TYR A 10 3.95 -18.51 16.38
CA TYR A 10 5.23 -18.23 17.01
C TYR A 10 5.61 -16.74 16.92
N THR A 11 5.44 -16.13 15.77
CA THR A 11 5.77 -14.71 15.57
C THR A 11 4.84 -13.81 16.38
N ALA A 12 3.55 -14.12 16.43
CA ALA A 12 2.59 -13.38 17.26
C ALA A 12 2.95 -13.45 18.76
N ASP A 13 3.31 -14.62 19.25
CA ASP A 13 3.77 -14.81 20.63
C ASP A 13 5.08 -14.04 20.90
N LEU A 14 6.06 -14.15 20.00
CA LEU A 14 7.33 -13.42 20.07
C LEU A 14 7.13 -11.91 20.11
N CYS A 15 6.14 -11.40 19.39
CA CYS A 15 5.77 -9.98 19.37
C CYS A 15 4.92 -9.55 20.58
N GLY A 16 4.60 -10.45 21.49
CA GLY A 16 3.85 -10.15 22.70
C GLY A 16 2.35 -10.00 22.51
N ALA A 17 1.76 -10.75 21.57
CA ALA A 17 0.31 -10.78 21.40
C ALA A 17 -0.36 -11.39 22.62
N ASP A 18 -1.27 -10.67 23.27
CA ASP A 18 -2.03 -11.16 24.44
C ASP A 18 -3.04 -12.25 24.06
N VAL A 19 -3.58 -12.17 22.85
CA VAL A 19 -4.58 -13.10 22.32
C VAL A 19 -4.36 -13.37 20.85
N ILE A 20 -4.43 -14.63 20.46
CA ILE A 20 -4.38 -15.08 19.07
C ILE A 20 -5.73 -15.70 18.71
N LEU A 21 -6.47 -15.06 17.79
CA LEU A 21 -7.73 -15.58 17.26
C LEU A 21 -7.48 -16.30 15.92
N ASN A 22 -7.71 -17.60 15.90
CA ASN A 22 -7.68 -18.37 14.65
C ASN A 22 -8.97 -18.13 13.85
N LEU A 23 -9.13 -16.92 13.35
CA LEU A 23 -10.29 -16.44 12.60
C LEU A 23 -9.82 -15.46 11.53
N GLY A 24 -10.33 -15.57 10.31
CA GLY A 24 -9.93 -14.72 9.21
C GLY A 24 -11.08 -13.95 8.58
N GLY A 25 -10.76 -13.05 7.66
CA GLY A 25 -11.71 -12.30 6.86
C GLY A 25 -12.61 -11.35 7.65
N VAL A 26 -13.79 -11.08 7.11
CA VAL A 26 -14.80 -10.20 7.73
C VAL A 26 -15.19 -10.61 9.15
N PRO A 27 -15.37 -11.91 9.47
CA PRO A 27 -15.66 -12.34 10.83
C PRO A 27 -14.59 -11.93 11.85
N ALA A 28 -13.30 -11.95 11.49
CA ALA A 28 -12.22 -11.51 12.37
C ALA A 28 -12.33 -10.01 12.67
N ILE A 29 -12.55 -9.19 11.65
CA ILE A 29 -12.73 -7.73 11.81
C ILE A 29 -13.93 -7.44 12.73
N ALA A 30 -15.05 -8.10 12.51
CA ALA A 30 -16.24 -7.94 13.35
C ALA A 30 -16.00 -8.40 14.80
N ALA A 31 -15.30 -9.52 14.99
CA ALA A 31 -14.99 -10.04 16.30
C ALA A 31 -14.09 -9.09 17.13
N MET A 32 -13.03 -8.58 16.53
CA MET A 32 -12.14 -7.62 17.17
C MET A 32 -12.85 -6.30 17.48
N THR A 33 -13.61 -5.76 16.54
CA THR A 33 -14.33 -4.49 16.73
C THR A 33 -15.38 -4.56 17.83
N ASN A 34 -16.03 -5.70 18.02
CA ASN A 34 -17.12 -5.86 18.99
C ASN A 34 -16.71 -6.55 20.29
N GLY A 35 -15.45 -6.91 20.44
CA GLY A 35 -14.97 -7.58 21.65
C GLY A 35 -15.60 -8.97 21.86
N LEU A 36 -15.67 -9.77 20.78
CA LEU A 36 -16.18 -11.13 20.87
C LEU A 36 -15.13 -12.09 21.47
N PHE A 37 -15.59 -13.30 21.87
CA PHE A 37 -14.73 -14.35 22.42
C PHE A 37 -13.98 -13.96 23.70
N LYS A 38 -14.61 -13.13 24.55
CA LYS A 38 -14.06 -12.61 25.82
C LYS A 38 -12.89 -11.64 25.68
N ASN A 39 -12.66 -11.10 24.50
CA ASN A 39 -11.67 -10.05 24.29
C ASN A 39 -12.30 -8.66 24.46
N PRO A 40 -11.55 -7.65 24.89
CA PRO A 40 -12.02 -6.27 24.81
C PRO A 40 -12.20 -5.85 23.35
N PRO A 41 -13.11 -4.92 23.03
CA PRO A 41 -13.17 -4.29 21.74
C PRO A 41 -11.84 -3.63 21.39
N ALA A 42 -11.39 -3.79 20.15
CA ALA A 42 -10.18 -3.13 19.67
C ALA A 42 -10.40 -1.62 19.50
N ASP A 43 -9.42 -0.80 19.88
CA ASP A 43 -9.41 0.64 19.61
C ASP A 43 -8.98 0.94 18.17
N ILE A 44 -8.08 0.12 17.61
CA ILE A 44 -7.59 0.23 16.23
C ILE A 44 -7.38 -1.15 15.62
N ILE A 45 -7.74 -1.30 14.35
CA ILE A 45 -7.48 -2.50 13.54
C ILE A 45 -6.46 -2.15 12.48
N VAL A 46 -5.37 -2.91 12.44
CA VAL A 46 -4.27 -2.75 11.49
C VAL A 46 -4.02 -4.04 10.73
N GLY A 47 -3.46 -3.93 9.54
CA GLY A 47 -3.09 -5.06 8.70
C GLY A 47 -3.79 -5.07 7.34
N PRO A 48 -3.17 -5.71 6.34
CA PRO A 48 -3.73 -5.86 5.00
C PRO A 48 -4.82 -6.94 4.98
N GLY A 49 -5.51 -7.03 3.87
CA GLY A 49 -6.49 -8.06 3.61
C GLY A 49 -7.10 -7.93 2.22
N ASN A 50 -7.95 -8.88 1.87
CA ASN A 50 -8.66 -8.83 0.59
C ASN A 50 -9.72 -7.71 0.58
N GLN A 51 -10.36 -7.51 -0.56
CA GLN A 51 -11.39 -6.47 -0.76
C GLN A 51 -12.54 -6.51 0.28
N PHE A 52 -12.90 -7.69 0.78
CA PHE A 52 -13.97 -7.83 1.78
C PHE A 52 -13.49 -7.38 3.17
N VAL A 53 -12.23 -7.62 3.52
CA VAL A 53 -11.61 -7.10 4.75
C VAL A 53 -11.48 -5.59 4.67
N ALA A 54 -11.04 -5.05 3.54
CA ALA A 54 -10.97 -3.61 3.32
C ALA A 54 -12.34 -2.95 3.46
N GLU A 55 -13.39 -3.54 2.90
CA GLU A 55 -14.76 -3.03 3.00
C GLU A 55 -15.30 -3.13 4.43
N ALA A 56 -15.02 -4.22 5.16
CA ALA A 56 -15.39 -4.34 6.57
C ALA A 56 -14.71 -3.26 7.42
N LYS A 57 -13.42 -2.97 7.20
CA LYS A 57 -12.70 -1.87 7.84
C LYS A 57 -13.36 -0.51 7.51
N ARG A 58 -13.73 -0.28 6.25
CA ARG A 58 -14.40 0.94 5.81
C ARG A 58 -15.73 1.17 6.52
N ILE A 59 -16.57 0.14 6.62
CA ILE A 59 -17.89 0.21 7.28
C ILE A 59 -17.75 0.49 8.78
N LEU A 60 -16.73 -0.05 9.43
CA LEU A 60 -16.53 0.03 10.88
C LEU A 60 -15.68 1.24 11.30
N TYR A 61 -15.05 1.93 10.35
CA TYR A 61 -14.29 3.15 10.63
C TYR A 61 -15.16 4.20 11.33
N GLY A 62 -14.62 4.76 12.39
CA GLY A 62 -15.35 5.67 13.29
C GLY A 62 -15.85 4.98 14.56
N LYS A 63 -16.28 3.72 14.49
CA LYS A 63 -16.49 2.87 15.66
C LYS A 63 -15.16 2.32 16.18
N VAL A 64 -14.27 1.97 15.29
CA VAL A 64 -12.88 1.51 15.54
C VAL A 64 -11.95 2.31 14.64
N GLY A 65 -10.73 2.58 15.11
CA GLY A 65 -9.67 3.14 14.27
C GLY A 65 -9.19 2.11 13.24
N ILE A 66 -8.71 2.58 12.10
CA ILE A 66 -8.04 1.74 11.11
C ILE A 66 -6.73 2.37 10.67
N ASP A 67 -5.81 1.57 10.18
CA ASP A 67 -4.56 2.03 9.58
C ASP A 67 -4.80 2.75 8.24
N LEU A 68 -5.36 2.02 7.25
CA LEU A 68 -5.67 2.50 5.91
C LEU A 68 -6.62 1.53 5.19
N PHE A 69 -7.09 1.94 4.02
CA PHE A 69 -7.79 1.07 3.09
C PHE A 69 -6.78 0.48 2.11
N ALA A 70 -6.50 -0.82 2.21
CA ALA A 70 -5.69 -1.57 1.27
C ALA A 70 -6.61 -2.42 0.38
N GLY A 71 -6.58 -2.17 -0.92
CA GLY A 71 -7.29 -2.95 -1.95
C GLY A 71 -6.39 -4.03 -2.55
N PRO A 72 -6.62 -4.40 -3.83
CA PRO A 72 -5.72 -5.28 -4.55
C PRO A 72 -4.34 -4.65 -4.66
N THR A 73 -3.30 -5.47 -4.62
CA THR A 73 -1.92 -5.00 -4.74
C THR A 73 -1.65 -4.39 -6.12
N GLU A 74 -0.76 -3.41 -6.18
CA GLU A 74 -0.45 -2.62 -7.37
C GLU A 74 1.07 -2.50 -7.53
N ILE A 75 1.55 -2.45 -8.76
CA ILE A 75 2.93 -2.12 -9.09
C ILE A 75 3.00 -1.12 -10.23
N GLY A 76 3.86 -0.12 -10.09
CA GLY A 76 4.32 0.75 -11.17
C GLY A 76 5.83 0.63 -11.31
N ILE A 77 6.33 0.50 -12.51
CA ILE A 77 7.77 0.46 -12.80
C ILE A 77 8.11 1.59 -13.75
N ILE A 78 9.04 2.45 -13.36
CA ILE A 78 9.67 3.43 -14.23
C ILE A 78 10.95 2.82 -14.79
N ALA A 79 11.05 2.71 -16.11
CA ALA A 79 12.19 2.12 -16.78
C ALA A 79 12.67 2.99 -17.95
N ASP A 80 13.99 3.18 -18.08
CA ASP A 80 14.59 3.83 -19.24
C ASP A 80 15.18 2.81 -20.25
N ALA A 81 15.94 3.29 -21.22
CA ALA A 81 16.56 2.43 -22.24
C ALA A 81 17.69 1.54 -21.69
N LYS A 82 18.12 1.72 -20.44
CA LYS A 82 19.17 0.95 -19.78
C LYS A 82 18.62 -0.18 -18.92
N ALA A 83 17.34 -0.11 -18.57
CA ALA A 83 16.67 -1.15 -17.79
C ALA A 83 16.75 -2.51 -18.48
N ASP A 84 16.90 -3.58 -17.69
CA ASP A 84 16.80 -4.94 -18.18
C ASP A 84 15.33 -5.34 -18.37
N PRO A 85 14.84 -5.55 -19.61
CA PRO A 85 13.45 -5.91 -19.85
C PRO A 85 13.03 -7.24 -19.19
N GLU A 86 13.97 -8.14 -18.90
CA GLU A 86 13.67 -9.39 -18.19
C GLU A 86 13.33 -9.10 -16.72
N ILE A 87 14.13 -8.28 -16.04
CA ILE A 87 13.88 -7.89 -14.64
C ILE A 87 12.53 -7.15 -14.53
N VAL A 88 12.30 -6.15 -15.40
CA VAL A 88 11.02 -5.42 -15.46
C VAL A 88 9.84 -6.37 -15.64
N ALA A 89 9.94 -7.34 -16.55
CA ALA A 89 8.85 -8.28 -16.81
C ALA A 89 8.61 -9.23 -15.62
N VAL A 90 9.67 -9.69 -14.96
CA VAL A 90 9.58 -10.57 -13.77
C VAL A 90 8.90 -9.84 -12.61
N ASP A 91 9.27 -8.60 -12.34
CA ASP A 91 8.70 -7.81 -11.25
C ASP A 91 7.21 -7.49 -11.50
N LEU A 92 6.82 -7.15 -12.75
CA LEU A 92 5.41 -6.99 -13.13
C LEU A 92 4.60 -8.27 -12.92
N VAL A 93 5.13 -9.43 -13.33
CA VAL A 93 4.44 -10.72 -13.18
C VAL A 93 4.38 -11.14 -11.72
N GLY A 94 5.45 -10.91 -10.95
CA GLY A 94 5.50 -11.20 -9.52
C GLY A 94 4.40 -10.48 -8.73
N GLN A 95 3.97 -9.31 -9.20
CA GLN A 95 2.87 -8.58 -8.58
C GLN A 95 1.50 -8.97 -9.18
N ALA A 96 1.44 -9.23 -10.48
CA ALA A 96 0.21 -9.66 -11.16
C ALA A 96 -0.35 -10.98 -10.60
N GLU A 97 0.52 -11.90 -10.16
CA GLU A 97 0.11 -13.22 -9.64
C GLU A 97 -0.68 -13.15 -8.32
N HIS A 98 -0.60 -12.03 -7.57
CA HIS A 98 -1.29 -11.86 -6.28
C HIS A 98 -2.81 -11.86 -6.40
N GLY A 99 -3.36 -11.43 -7.55
CA GLY A 99 -4.82 -11.44 -7.74
C GLY A 99 -5.24 -11.01 -9.14
N TYR A 100 -6.37 -11.52 -9.58
CA TYR A 100 -6.94 -11.25 -10.91
C TYR A 100 -7.21 -9.76 -11.21
N ASN A 101 -7.18 -8.91 -10.19
CA ASN A 101 -7.46 -7.47 -10.26
C ASN A 101 -6.29 -6.62 -9.75
N SER A 102 -5.06 -7.11 -9.84
CA SER A 102 -3.83 -6.42 -9.47
C SER A 102 -3.33 -5.55 -10.62
N PRO A 103 -3.40 -4.21 -10.55
CA PRO A 103 -2.88 -3.33 -11.59
C PRO A 103 -1.36 -3.43 -11.71
N CYS A 104 -0.87 -3.43 -12.94
CA CYS A 104 0.55 -3.50 -13.27
C CYS A 104 0.87 -2.47 -14.36
N TRP A 105 1.70 -1.48 -14.02
CA TRP A 105 1.99 -0.35 -14.89
C TRP A 105 3.49 -0.27 -15.21
N LEU A 106 3.80 -0.18 -16.48
CA LEU A 106 5.14 0.18 -16.97
C LEU A 106 5.10 1.60 -17.54
N TYR A 107 5.89 2.49 -16.97
CA TYR A 107 6.14 3.84 -17.48
C TYR A 107 7.54 3.88 -18.06
N THR A 108 7.69 4.17 -19.34
CA THR A 108 9.00 4.14 -19.99
C THR A 108 9.13 5.20 -21.09
N THR A 109 10.35 5.69 -21.28
CA THR A 109 10.73 6.49 -22.45
C THR A 109 11.28 5.66 -23.59
N SER A 110 11.47 4.35 -23.40
CA SER A 110 12.05 3.43 -24.37
C SER A 110 11.00 2.52 -25.01
N LYS A 111 10.69 2.79 -26.27
CA LYS A 111 9.83 1.91 -27.07
C LYS A 111 10.37 0.47 -27.14
N GLU A 112 11.69 0.31 -27.21
CA GLU A 112 12.33 -1.00 -27.29
C GLU A 112 12.11 -1.82 -26.00
N VAL A 113 12.27 -1.20 -24.81
CA VAL A 113 11.99 -1.84 -23.52
C VAL A 113 10.50 -2.19 -23.42
N ALA A 114 9.61 -1.26 -23.79
CA ALA A 114 8.16 -1.52 -23.80
C ALA A 114 7.80 -2.75 -24.65
N GLU A 115 8.28 -2.83 -25.89
CA GLU A 115 8.00 -3.96 -26.80
C GLU A 115 8.54 -5.29 -26.27
N LYS A 116 9.77 -5.30 -25.69
CA LYS A 116 10.38 -6.50 -25.10
C LYS A 116 9.59 -6.97 -23.88
N VAL A 117 9.22 -6.08 -22.98
CA VAL A 117 8.43 -6.39 -21.78
C VAL A 117 7.05 -6.93 -22.15
N MET A 118 6.32 -6.24 -23.06
CA MET A 118 5.01 -6.70 -23.53
C MET A 118 5.06 -8.10 -24.15
N LYS A 119 6.16 -8.47 -24.80
CA LYS A 119 6.37 -9.82 -25.33
C LYS A 119 6.70 -10.81 -24.22
N ARG A 120 7.55 -10.43 -23.26
CA ARG A 120 8.09 -11.34 -22.23
C ARG A 120 7.09 -11.68 -21.14
N VAL A 121 6.25 -10.73 -20.72
CA VAL A 121 5.26 -10.93 -19.63
C VAL A 121 4.33 -12.12 -19.89
N PRO A 122 3.69 -12.30 -21.06
CA PRO A 122 2.86 -13.48 -21.32
C PRO A 122 3.63 -14.80 -21.29
N GLU A 123 4.92 -14.81 -21.69
CA GLU A 123 5.78 -15.99 -21.62
C GLU A 123 6.03 -16.39 -20.17
N LEU A 124 6.37 -15.44 -19.30
CA LEU A 124 6.58 -15.67 -17.87
C LEU A 124 5.29 -16.12 -17.18
N ILE A 125 4.15 -15.52 -17.50
CA ILE A 125 2.84 -15.95 -16.98
C ILE A 125 2.57 -17.41 -17.31
N ALA A 126 2.91 -17.87 -18.54
CA ALA A 126 2.72 -19.25 -18.95
C ALA A 126 3.56 -20.25 -18.14
N GLU A 127 4.68 -19.83 -17.57
CA GLU A 127 5.59 -20.65 -16.74
C GLU A 127 5.07 -20.82 -15.29
N LEU A 128 4.12 -20.00 -14.85
CA LEU A 128 3.58 -20.04 -13.48
C LEU A 128 2.70 -21.29 -13.22
N PRO A 129 2.61 -21.74 -11.96
CA PRO A 129 1.62 -22.71 -11.54
C PRO A 129 0.19 -22.24 -11.82
N GLU A 130 -0.77 -23.16 -11.89
CA GLU A 130 -2.15 -22.91 -12.38
C GLU A 130 -2.84 -21.72 -11.72
N VAL A 131 -2.82 -21.59 -10.39
CA VAL A 131 -3.54 -20.54 -9.68
C VAL A 131 -2.87 -19.17 -9.87
N PRO A 132 -1.55 -18.99 -9.62
CA PRO A 132 -0.85 -17.75 -9.94
C PRO A 132 -0.97 -17.35 -11.40
N ARG A 133 -0.86 -18.32 -12.33
CA ARG A 133 -1.01 -18.08 -13.77
C ARG A 133 -2.37 -17.51 -14.11
N THR A 134 -3.45 -18.08 -13.59
CA THR A 134 -4.81 -17.60 -13.84
C THR A 134 -5.00 -16.17 -13.32
N ASN A 135 -4.46 -15.86 -12.16
CA ASN A 135 -4.49 -14.50 -11.61
C ASN A 135 -3.70 -13.53 -12.47
N ALA A 136 -2.44 -13.85 -12.78
CA ALA A 136 -1.54 -12.97 -13.53
C ALA A 136 -2.05 -12.72 -14.95
N ASP A 137 -2.61 -13.74 -15.63
CA ASP A 137 -3.20 -13.59 -16.96
C ASP A 137 -4.38 -12.62 -16.95
N ALA A 138 -5.28 -12.76 -15.98
CA ALA A 138 -6.41 -11.85 -15.83
C ALA A 138 -5.97 -10.42 -15.46
N ALA A 139 -5.03 -10.29 -14.52
CA ALA A 139 -4.50 -9.01 -14.07
C ALA A 139 -3.81 -8.27 -15.22
N TRP A 140 -2.92 -8.93 -15.97
CA TRP A 140 -2.22 -8.32 -17.09
C TRP A 140 -3.15 -7.94 -18.22
N ARG A 141 -4.11 -8.82 -18.58
CA ARG A 141 -5.08 -8.56 -19.66
C ARG A 141 -6.01 -7.39 -19.36
N ASP A 142 -6.50 -7.28 -18.11
CA ASP A 142 -7.59 -6.37 -17.75
C ASP A 142 -7.09 -5.08 -17.07
N TYR A 143 -5.89 -5.09 -16.45
CA TYR A 143 -5.33 -4.01 -15.65
C TYR A 143 -3.86 -3.71 -15.93
N GLY A 144 -3.22 -4.42 -16.88
CA GLY A 144 -1.87 -4.13 -17.32
C GLY A 144 -1.85 -2.95 -18.29
N GLU A 145 -0.98 -1.98 -18.04
CA GLU A 145 -0.79 -0.83 -18.92
C GLU A 145 0.70 -0.58 -19.17
N VAL A 146 1.05 -0.31 -20.42
CA VAL A 146 2.39 0.12 -20.83
C VAL A 146 2.30 1.52 -21.42
N ILE A 147 2.86 2.49 -20.71
CA ILE A 147 2.73 3.90 -21.01
C ILE A 147 4.07 4.42 -21.51
N LEU A 148 4.09 4.83 -22.79
CA LEU A 148 5.26 5.42 -23.42
C LEU A 148 5.20 6.94 -23.25
N CYS A 149 6.23 7.51 -22.61
CA CYS A 149 6.40 8.94 -22.39
C CYS A 149 7.53 9.50 -23.25
N ASP A 150 7.51 10.79 -23.50
CA ASP A 150 8.55 11.47 -24.28
C ASP A 150 9.73 11.92 -23.40
N THR A 151 9.50 12.17 -22.10
CA THR A 151 10.51 12.70 -21.16
C THR A 151 10.45 12.05 -19.78
N ASP A 152 11.54 12.17 -19.02
CA ASP A 152 11.61 11.73 -17.63
C ASP A 152 10.63 12.51 -16.72
N GLU A 153 10.40 13.80 -17.02
CA GLU A 153 9.42 14.62 -16.32
C GLU A 153 7.99 14.09 -16.50
N GLU A 154 7.66 13.60 -17.69
CA GLU A 154 6.37 12.94 -17.93
C GLU A 154 6.26 11.61 -17.19
N LEU A 155 7.34 10.83 -17.09
CA LEU A 155 7.37 9.61 -16.26
C LEU A 155 7.04 9.92 -14.80
N VAL A 156 7.67 10.94 -14.22
CA VAL A 156 7.39 11.37 -12.84
C VAL A 156 5.94 11.80 -12.70
N LYS A 157 5.45 12.62 -13.62
CA LYS A 157 4.08 13.15 -13.58
C LYS A 157 3.04 12.03 -13.62
N ILE A 158 3.15 11.13 -14.59
CA ILE A 158 2.18 10.03 -14.74
C ILE A 158 2.25 9.05 -13.56
N SER A 159 3.44 8.72 -13.08
CA SER A 159 3.63 7.89 -11.89
C SER A 159 2.97 8.52 -10.65
N ASP A 160 3.18 9.82 -10.41
CA ASP A 160 2.56 10.54 -9.29
C ASP A 160 1.03 10.69 -9.45
N GLU A 161 0.49 10.70 -10.67
CA GLU A 161 -0.95 10.66 -10.92
C GLU A 161 -1.57 9.30 -10.55
N TYR A 162 -0.90 8.21 -10.87
CA TYR A 162 -1.32 6.85 -10.51
C TYR A 162 -1.11 6.55 -9.02
N ALA A 163 -0.02 7.09 -8.44
CA ALA A 163 0.35 6.92 -7.03
C ALA A 163 0.35 5.45 -6.59
N PRO A 164 1.14 4.58 -7.25
CA PRO A 164 1.10 3.14 -7.04
C PRO A 164 1.48 2.72 -5.61
N GLU A 165 1.01 1.57 -5.20
CA GLU A 165 1.39 0.94 -3.94
C GLU A 165 2.90 0.66 -3.90
N HIS A 166 3.39 -0.07 -4.88
CA HIS A 166 4.81 -0.33 -5.10
C HIS A 166 5.27 0.44 -6.33
N LEU A 167 6.30 1.26 -6.16
CA LEU A 167 6.92 1.98 -7.26
C LEU A 167 8.38 1.57 -7.39
N GLU A 168 8.75 0.97 -8.51
CA GLU A 168 10.13 0.66 -8.84
C GLU A 168 10.71 1.67 -9.81
N VAL A 169 11.99 2.00 -9.66
CA VAL A 169 12.74 2.87 -10.57
C VAL A 169 13.97 2.10 -11.08
N GLN A 170 13.90 1.68 -12.32
CA GLN A 170 14.94 0.93 -13.03
C GLN A 170 15.50 1.79 -14.16
N THR A 171 16.27 2.82 -13.78
CA THR A 171 16.81 3.83 -14.71
C THR A 171 18.27 4.12 -14.41
N GLU A 172 18.99 4.73 -15.36
CA GLU A 172 20.37 5.15 -15.17
C GLU A 172 20.51 6.27 -14.10
N ASN A 173 19.51 7.17 -14.00
CA ASN A 173 19.58 8.32 -13.09
C ASN A 173 18.66 8.17 -11.87
N LEU A 174 18.90 7.17 -11.07
CA LEU A 174 18.10 6.83 -9.88
C LEU A 174 17.91 8.01 -8.92
N LYS A 175 18.98 8.81 -8.70
CA LYS A 175 18.93 9.96 -7.78
C LYS A 175 17.95 11.02 -8.27
N TRP A 176 17.92 11.29 -9.57
CA TRP A 176 17.04 12.30 -10.15
C TRP A 176 15.56 11.96 -9.92
N PHE A 177 15.18 10.70 -10.11
CA PHE A 177 13.82 10.21 -9.87
C PHE A 177 13.48 10.22 -8.38
N HIS A 178 14.37 9.71 -7.52
CA HIS A 178 14.16 9.69 -6.06
C HIS A 178 13.89 11.09 -5.48
N GLU A 179 14.52 12.14 -6.01
CA GLU A 179 14.34 13.51 -5.55
C GLU A 179 13.03 14.16 -6.05
N ARG A 180 12.32 13.55 -7.01
CA ARG A 180 11.14 14.15 -7.69
C ARG A 180 9.85 13.39 -7.49
N LEU A 181 9.92 12.09 -7.34
CA LEU A 181 8.76 11.26 -7.06
C LEU A 181 8.21 11.54 -5.66
N THR A 182 6.89 11.69 -5.55
CA THR A 182 6.24 12.10 -4.30
C THR A 182 5.07 11.22 -3.89
N ASN A 183 4.45 10.51 -4.84
CA ASN A 183 3.22 9.78 -4.63
C ASN A 183 3.40 8.28 -4.86
N TYR A 184 3.67 7.55 -3.79
CA TYR A 184 3.82 6.09 -3.81
C TYR A 184 3.60 5.52 -2.40
N GLY A 185 3.34 4.22 -2.29
CA GLY A 185 3.33 3.51 -1.01
C GLY A 185 4.75 3.19 -0.55
N SER A 186 5.52 2.51 -1.39
CA SER A 186 6.93 2.21 -1.17
C SER A 186 7.71 2.38 -2.46
N LEU A 187 8.92 2.96 -2.38
CA LEU A 187 9.80 3.21 -3.51
C LEU A 187 10.99 2.24 -3.48
N PHE A 188 11.20 1.53 -4.58
CA PHE A 188 12.30 0.60 -4.80
C PHE A 188 13.23 1.21 -5.84
N VAL A 189 14.49 1.42 -5.47
CA VAL A 189 15.43 2.23 -6.26
C VAL A 189 16.54 1.36 -6.83
N GLY A 190 16.51 1.15 -8.13
CA GLY A 190 17.48 0.36 -8.89
C GLY A 190 17.06 -1.11 -9.03
N GLU A 191 17.60 -1.76 -10.08
CA GLU A 191 17.33 -3.17 -10.43
C GLU A 191 17.72 -4.17 -9.33
N GLU A 192 18.64 -3.78 -8.44
CA GLU A 192 19.07 -4.59 -7.29
C GLU A 192 18.05 -4.58 -6.14
N THR A 193 16.96 -3.82 -6.26
CA THR A 193 15.95 -3.63 -5.21
C THR A 193 14.57 -4.03 -5.72
N THR A 194 14.11 -5.21 -5.30
CA THR A 194 12.79 -5.73 -5.69
C THR A 194 11.80 -5.66 -4.53
N VAL A 195 10.50 -5.64 -4.86
CA VAL A 195 9.37 -5.72 -3.91
C VAL A 195 9.53 -6.89 -2.95
N ALA A 196 10.00 -8.04 -3.43
CA ALA A 196 10.20 -9.24 -2.60
C ALA A 196 11.10 -9.00 -1.37
N TYR A 197 12.07 -8.10 -1.45
CA TYR A 197 12.92 -7.76 -0.29
C TYR A 197 12.15 -6.91 0.73
N GLY A 198 11.36 -5.95 0.26
CA GLY A 198 10.48 -5.15 1.12
C GLY A 198 9.48 -6.00 1.89
N ASP A 199 8.86 -6.95 1.20
CA ASP A 199 7.86 -7.84 1.78
C ASP A 199 8.43 -8.84 2.80
N LYS A 200 9.69 -9.21 2.66
CA LYS A 200 10.24 -10.35 3.41
C LYS A 200 11.26 -9.95 4.49
N CYS A 201 12.22 -9.09 4.19
CA CYS A 201 13.41 -8.98 5.04
C CYS A 201 14.12 -7.63 5.09
N SER A 202 13.81 -6.66 4.26
CA SER A 202 14.46 -5.33 4.31
C SER A 202 14.01 -4.47 5.49
N GLY A 203 12.90 -4.85 6.15
CA GLY A 203 12.41 -4.20 7.36
C GLY A 203 11.59 -2.93 7.12
N THR A 204 11.32 -2.58 5.88
CA THR A 204 10.40 -1.50 5.53
C THR A 204 8.95 -1.92 5.80
N ASN A 205 8.05 -0.95 5.98
CA ASN A 205 6.62 -1.22 6.05
C ASN A 205 6.13 -1.85 4.75
N HIS A 206 5.35 -2.93 4.90
CA HIS A 206 4.77 -3.62 3.77
C HIS A 206 3.22 -3.55 3.73
N ILE A 207 2.60 -2.84 4.67
CA ILE A 207 1.17 -2.54 4.66
C ILE A 207 0.98 -1.17 4.00
N LEU A 208 0.81 -1.19 2.69
CA LEU A 208 0.94 -0.04 1.82
C LEU A 208 -0.43 0.44 1.31
N PRO A 209 -0.53 1.72 0.90
CA PRO A 209 -1.75 2.28 0.35
C PRO A 209 -1.94 1.86 -1.11
N THR A 210 -3.17 1.57 -1.50
CA THR A 210 -3.57 1.28 -2.88
C THR A 210 -4.58 2.31 -3.39
N LYS A 211 -4.99 2.20 -4.65
CA LYS A 211 -6.03 3.06 -5.27
C LYS A 211 -5.71 4.55 -5.15
N GLY A 212 -4.47 4.88 -5.39
CA GLY A 212 -3.98 6.25 -5.38
C GLY A 212 -3.90 6.89 -3.99
N ALA A 213 -4.04 6.13 -2.90
CA ALA A 213 -3.86 6.66 -1.54
C ALA A 213 -2.40 7.01 -1.22
N GLY A 214 -1.45 6.57 -2.05
CA GLY A 214 -0.04 7.02 -2.01
C GLY A 214 0.14 8.54 -2.07
N ARG A 215 -0.89 9.28 -2.51
CA ARG A 215 -0.92 10.75 -2.51
C ARG A 215 -0.96 11.39 -1.12
N TYR A 216 -1.37 10.69 -0.08
CA TYR A 216 -1.49 11.26 1.27
C TYR A 216 -0.98 10.36 2.40
N THR A 217 -0.58 9.13 2.12
CA THR A 217 -0.06 8.21 3.12
C THR A 217 0.91 7.21 2.51
N GLY A 218 1.96 6.86 3.24
CA GLY A 218 2.86 5.75 2.90
C GLY A 218 2.45 4.42 3.57
N GLY A 219 1.24 4.35 4.17
CA GLY A 219 0.74 3.14 4.80
C GLY A 219 0.89 3.10 6.32
N LEU A 220 1.08 1.91 6.86
CA LEU A 220 1.22 1.70 8.30
C LEU A 220 2.58 2.17 8.80
N PHE A 221 2.61 2.95 9.87
CA PHE A 221 3.83 3.43 10.52
C PHE A 221 3.58 3.66 12.02
N VAL A 222 4.65 3.86 12.80
CA VAL A 222 4.57 4.03 14.25
C VAL A 222 3.57 5.11 14.68
N GLY A 223 3.47 6.21 13.92
CA GLY A 223 2.54 7.30 14.21
C GLY A 223 1.06 6.90 14.19
N LYS A 224 0.69 5.78 13.55
CA LYS A 224 -0.70 5.27 13.58
C LYS A 224 -1.13 4.77 14.96
N PHE A 225 -0.17 4.41 15.80
CA PHE A 225 -0.40 3.96 17.18
C PHE A 225 -0.31 5.10 18.20
N ILE A 226 0.03 6.32 17.76
CA ILE A 226 0.15 7.50 18.61
C ILE A 226 -1.12 8.33 18.51
N LYS A 227 -1.73 8.56 19.66
CA LYS A 227 -2.92 9.42 19.77
C LYS A 227 -2.53 10.83 20.15
N THR A 228 -2.87 11.82 19.32
CA THR A 228 -2.66 13.22 19.62
C THR A 228 -3.84 13.76 20.45
N LEU A 229 -3.55 14.31 21.60
CA LEU A 229 -4.54 14.92 22.49
C LEU A 229 -4.26 16.41 22.64
N SER A 230 -5.31 17.24 22.65
CA SER A 230 -5.21 18.65 22.99
C SER A 230 -5.56 18.85 24.46
N PHE A 231 -4.83 19.77 25.11
CA PHE A 231 -5.13 20.23 26.45
C PHE A 231 -5.16 21.75 26.43
N GLN A 232 -6.20 22.35 27.04
CA GLN A 232 -6.35 23.79 27.12
C GLN A 232 -6.58 24.21 28.56
N ARG A 233 -5.88 25.26 29.01
CA ARG A 233 -6.06 25.89 30.29
C ARG A 233 -5.93 27.40 30.14
N MET A 234 -6.92 28.12 30.64
CA MET A 234 -6.96 29.60 30.61
C MET A 234 -6.78 30.17 32.01
N THR A 235 -6.11 31.32 32.10
CA THR A 235 -6.14 32.20 33.29
C THR A 235 -7.22 33.27 33.13
N LYS A 236 -7.53 33.99 34.21
CA LYS A 236 -8.47 35.12 34.15
C LYS A 236 -7.99 36.21 33.17
N GLU A 237 -6.69 36.44 33.13
CA GLU A 237 -6.06 37.42 32.23
C GLU A 237 -6.19 36.99 30.79
N SER A 238 -5.85 35.73 30.47
CA SER A 238 -5.99 35.16 29.11
C SER A 238 -7.47 35.18 28.65
N THR A 239 -8.39 34.86 29.56
CA THR A 239 -9.85 34.92 29.26
C THR A 239 -10.31 36.32 28.90
N LYS A 240 -9.77 37.37 29.54
CA LYS A 240 -10.07 38.75 29.14
C LYS A 240 -9.62 39.10 27.74
N LEU A 241 -8.46 38.59 27.33
CA LEU A 241 -7.91 38.82 25.98
C LEU A 241 -8.73 38.12 24.89
N VAL A 242 -9.03 36.84 25.07
CA VAL A 242 -9.66 36.04 24.02
C VAL A 242 -11.20 36.00 24.11
N GLY A 243 -11.76 36.21 25.32
CA GLY A 243 -13.18 36.04 25.58
C GLY A 243 -14.07 36.99 24.78
N ALA A 244 -13.64 38.24 24.61
CA ALA A 244 -14.38 39.22 23.80
C ALA A 244 -14.48 38.81 22.33
N ALA A 245 -13.39 38.25 21.77
CA ALA A 245 -13.39 37.74 20.40
C ALA A 245 -14.24 36.48 20.27
N ALA A 246 -14.11 35.53 21.21
CA ALA A 246 -14.92 34.32 21.25
C ALA A 246 -16.42 34.65 21.35
N ALA A 247 -16.81 35.52 22.28
CA ALA A 247 -18.19 35.94 22.44
C ALA A 247 -18.75 36.67 21.19
N ARG A 248 -17.91 37.38 20.44
CA ARG A 248 -18.31 38.02 19.19
C ARG A 248 -18.60 36.99 18.12
N ILE A 249 -17.71 36.01 17.95
CA ILE A 249 -17.87 34.93 16.96
C ILE A 249 -19.12 34.09 17.27
N SER A 250 -19.28 33.66 18.53
CA SER A 250 -20.42 32.84 18.97
C SER A 250 -21.82 33.51 18.82
N ARG A 251 -21.87 34.81 18.53
CA ARG A 251 -23.14 35.49 18.21
C ARG A 251 -23.57 35.31 16.74
N TYR A 252 -22.67 34.80 15.88
CA TYR A 252 -22.95 34.55 14.47
C TYR A 252 -23.21 33.08 14.17
N GLU A 253 -23.01 32.17 15.14
CA GLU A 253 -23.36 30.76 15.09
C GLU A 253 -24.78 30.49 15.59
#